data_05d5af0a3db3738277c35067d4602bf3
#
_entry.id   05d5af0a3db3738277c35067d4602bf3
#
_cell.length_a   1.000
_cell.length_b   1.000
_cell.length_c   1.000
_cell.angle_alpha   90.00
_cell.angle_beta   90.00
_cell.angle_gamma   90.00
#
_symmetry.space_group_name_H-M   'P 1'
#
loop_
_entity.id
_entity.type
_entity.pdbx_description
1 polymer ?
#
loop_
_entity_poly.entity_id
_entity_poly.type
_entity_poly.pdbx_seq_one_letter_code
_entity_poly.pdbx_strand_id
1 'polypeptide(L)'
;MIYLCISRKKAERENYKILPKHPLSESECQLYNYNDGFERIDWDTLQAKNRVDGYAKQVKMAECLTEKTIYIGEFYCIYVKSDIVKNEVIRILNDNGANFPPPNIFVQEVWFNV
;
A
#
# COMPACT_ATOMS: atom_id res chain seq x y z
N MET A 1 -4.65 -2.50 13.57
CA MET A 1 -4.19 -2.13 12.20
C MET A 1 -3.31 -3.22 11.64
N ILE A 2 -3.46 -3.52 10.37
CA ILE A 2 -2.56 -4.41 9.62
C ILE A 2 -2.27 -3.77 8.27
N TYR A 3 -1.20 -4.19 7.62
CA TYR A 3 -0.89 -3.78 6.25
C TYR A 3 -1.06 -4.96 5.30
N LEU A 4 -1.95 -4.80 4.33
CA LEU A 4 -2.15 -5.76 3.24
C LEU A 4 -1.31 -5.28 2.05
N CYS A 5 -0.39 -6.11 1.59
CA CYS A 5 0.61 -5.69 0.61
C CYS A 5 0.36 -6.31 -0.76
N ILE A 6 0.41 -5.46 -1.78
CA ILE A 6 0.35 -5.86 -3.18
C ILE A 6 1.73 -5.64 -3.80
N SER A 7 2.17 -6.57 -4.65
CA SER A 7 3.44 -6.40 -5.34
C SER A 7 3.37 -5.32 -6.41
N ARG A 8 4.48 -4.63 -6.63
CA ARG A 8 4.58 -3.65 -7.73
C ARG A 8 4.35 -4.29 -9.09
N LYS A 9 4.81 -5.53 -9.26
CA LYS A 9 4.63 -6.28 -10.51
C LYS A 9 3.15 -6.51 -10.83
N LYS A 10 2.35 -6.83 -9.82
CA LYS A 10 0.91 -6.98 -9.98
C LYS A 10 0.26 -5.65 -10.35
N ALA A 11 0.59 -4.59 -9.65
CA ALA A 11 0.03 -3.26 -9.89
C ALA A 11 0.36 -2.77 -11.31
N GLU A 12 1.59 -3.00 -11.77
CA GLU A 12 2.01 -2.66 -13.12
C GLU A 12 1.27 -3.48 -14.17
N ARG A 13 1.23 -4.80 -13.98
CA ARG A 13 0.57 -5.72 -14.92
C ARG A 13 -0.91 -5.40 -15.10
N GLU A 14 -1.59 -5.04 -14.02
CA GLU A 14 -3.02 -4.72 -14.04
C GLU A 14 -3.29 -3.23 -14.23
N ASN A 15 -2.25 -2.46 -14.46
CA ASN A 15 -2.33 -1.02 -14.70
C ASN A 15 -3.12 -0.28 -13.63
N TYR A 16 -2.76 -0.49 -12.37
CA TYR A 16 -3.30 0.31 -11.28
C TYR A 16 -2.97 1.78 -11.52
N LYS A 17 -3.87 2.66 -11.15
CA LYS A 17 -3.69 4.09 -11.40
C LYS A 17 -2.86 4.73 -10.30
N ILE A 18 -2.03 5.68 -10.67
CA ILE A 18 -1.17 6.42 -9.73
C ILE A 18 -1.68 7.84 -9.57
N LEU A 19 -1.81 8.24 -8.31
CA LEU A 19 -2.04 9.61 -7.90
C LEU A 19 -0.73 10.10 -7.29
N PRO A 20 0.08 10.92 -8.01
CA PRO A 20 1.46 11.22 -7.59
C PRO A 20 1.58 12.07 -6.33
N LYS A 21 0.53 12.81 -5.98
CA LYS A 21 0.47 13.64 -4.78
C LYS A 21 -0.97 13.85 -4.35
N HIS A 22 -1.17 14.44 -3.19
CA HIS A 22 -2.51 14.63 -2.62
C HIS A 22 -3.46 15.38 -3.57
N PRO A 23 -4.69 14.87 -3.77
CA PRO A 23 -5.62 15.44 -4.76
C PRO A 23 -6.11 16.86 -4.44
N LEU A 24 -6.05 17.26 -3.16
CA LEU A 24 -6.49 18.60 -2.75
C LEU A 24 -5.41 19.65 -2.90
N SER A 25 -4.22 19.28 -3.37
CA SER A 25 -3.08 20.19 -3.37
C SER A 25 -3.17 21.26 -4.45
N GLU A 26 -3.78 21.00 -5.59
CA GLU A 26 -3.96 21.96 -6.68
C GLU A 26 -4.81 21.36 -7.80
N SER A 27 -5.17 22.22 -8.78
CA SER A 27 -5.97 21.85 -9.95
C SER A 27 -5.29 20.87 -10.91
N GLU A 28 -4.01 20.56 -10.73
CA GLU A 28 -3.23 19.71 -11.64
C GLU A 28 -3.16 18.26 -11.20
N CYS A 29 -3.82 17.89 -10.11
CA CYS A 29 -3.78 16.51 -9.62
C CYS A 29 -4.70 15.63 -10.44
N GLN A 30 -4.14 14.63 -11.13
CA GLN A 30 -4.91 13.68 -11.92
C GLN A 30 -4.38 12.27 -11.75
N LEU A 31 -5.20 11.29 -12.08
CA LEU A 31 -4.79 9.90 -12.11
C LEU A 31 -4.04 9.59 -13.40
N TYR A 32 -2.96 8.85 -13.27
CA TYR A 32 -2.13 8.41 -14.39
C TYR A 32 -2.14 6.89 -14.49
N ASN A 33 -1.88 6.38 -15.68
CA ASN A 33 -1.57 4.97 -15.84
C ASN A 33 -0.34 4.61 -15.01
N TYR A 34 -0.18 3.35 -14.66
CA TYR A 34 0.86 2.94 -13.71
C TYR A 34 2.26 3.43 -14.11
N ASN A 35 2.70 3.16 -15.34
CA ASN A 35 4.05 3.52 -15.76
C ASN A 35 4.28 5.04 -15.78
N ASP A 36 3.34 5.78 -16.36
CA ASP A 36 3.43 7.24 -16.41
C ASP A 36 3.38 7.85 -15.01
N GLY A 37 2.48 7.36 -14.18
CA GLY A 37 2.32 7.86 -12.82
C GLY A 37 3.51 7.53 -11.94
N PHE A 38 4.08 6.34 -12.10
CA PHE A 38 5.25 5.92 -11.34
C PHE A 38 6.44 6.85 -11.57
N GLU A 39 6.65 7.28 -12.82
CA GLU A 39 7.71 8.22 -13.18
C GLU A 39 7.45 9.65 -12.67
N ARG A 40 6.18 10.00 -12.46
CA ARG A 40 5.80 11.33 -11.98
C ARG A 40 5.87 11.49 -10.47
N ILE A 41 6.03 10.41 -9.73
CA ILE A 41 6.22 10.49 -8.28
C ILE A 41 7.59 11.10 -8.01
N ASP A 42 7.63 12.10 -7.16
CA ASP A 42 8.90 12.66 -6.67
C ASP A 42 9.48 11.73 -5.60
N TRP A 43 10.21 10.73 -6.05
CA TRP A 43 10.75 9.68 -5.19
C TRP A 43 11.73 10.19 -4.16
N ASP A 44 12.53 11.19 -4.52
CA ASP A 44 13.50 11.77 -3.58
C ASP A 44 12.77 12.42 -2.40
N THR A 45 11.74 13.19 -2.68
CA THR A 45 10.91 13.80 -1.63
C THR A 45 10.12 12.76 -0.84
N LEU A 46 9.55 11.76 -1.54
CA LEU A 46 8.80 10.68 -0.88
C LEU A 46 9.67 9.95 0.14
N GLN A 47 10.93 9.70 -0.18
CA GLN A 47 11.85 8.94 0.65
C GLN A 47 12.58 9.81 1.69
N ALA A 48 12.49 11.13 1.59
CA ALA A 48 13.16 12.04 2.52
C ALA A 48 12.53 11.96 3.91
N LYS A 49 13.31 11.56 4.91
CA LYS A 49 12.81 11.30 6.26
C LYS A 49 12.51 12.58 7.05
N ASN A 50 13.25 13.66 6.77
CA ASN A 50 13.22 14.87 7.59
C ASN A 50 12.51 16.06 6.93
N ARG A 51 11.89 15.86 5.78
CA ARG A 51 11.15 16.92 5.12
C ARG A 51 9.70 16.94 5.60
N VAL A 52 9.29 18.12 6.13
CA VAL A 52 7.95 18.32 6.69
C VAL A 52 7.21 19.51 6.08
N ASP A 53 7.74 20.12 5.03
CA ASP A 53 7.10 21.21 4.32
C ASP A 53 5.81 20.75 3.60
N GLY A 54 4.98 21.70 3.21
CA GLY A 54 3.68 21.38 2.58
C GLY A 54 3.79 20.51 1.34
N TYR A 55 4.78 20.79 0.47
CA TYR A 55 5.00 19.99 -0.73
C TYR A 55 5.36 18.55 -0.40
N ALA A 56 6.28 18.35 0.57
CA ALA A 56 6.68 17.00 0.98
C ALA A 56 5.50 16.21 1.54
N LYS A 57 4.63 16.85 2.34
CA LYS A 57 3.42 16.21 2.85
C LYS A 57 2.51 15.75 1.73
N GLN A 58 2.32 16.57 0.70
CA GLN A 58 1.50 16.21 -0.46
C GLN A 58 2.07 15.02 -1.22
N VAL A 59 3.39 15.01 -1.47
CA VAL A 59 4.07 13.92 -2.17
C VAL A 59 3.98 12.62 -1.37
N LYS A 60 4.13 12.69 -0.05
CA LYS A 60 4.04 11.52 0.82
C LYS A 60 2.64 10.92 0.92
N MET A 61 1.64 11.60 0.38
CA MET A 61 0.28 11.10 0.26
C MET A 61 -0.04 10.54 -1.13
N ALA A 62 0.98 10.26 -1.93
CA ALA A 62 0.79 9.58 -3.21
C ALA A 62 0.12 8.22 -3.01
N GLU A 63 -0.75 7.86 -3.94
CA GLU A 63 -1.56 6.64 -3.83
C GLU A 63 -1.51 5.83 -5.11
N CYS A 64 -1.63 4.52 -4.96
CA CYS A 64 -1.82 3.59 -6.05
C CYS A 64 -3.22 2.97 -5.91
N LEU A 65 -4.07 3.16 -6.91
CA LEU A 65 -5.50 2.89 -6.81
C LEU A 65 -5.97 1.87 -7.84
N THR A 66 -6.95 1.07 -7.46
CA THR A 66 -7.62 0.15 -8.38
C THR A 66 -9.13 0.14 -8.12
N GLU A 67 -9.91 -0.03 -9.18
CA GLU A 67 -11.35 -0.29 -9.08
C GLU A 67 -11.66 -1.78 -8.94
N LYS A 68 -10.66 -2.63 -9.15
CA LYS A 68 -10.85 -4.08 -9.09
C LYS A 68 -10.90 -4.57 -7.65
N THR A 69 -11.71 -5.58 -7.40
CA THR A 69 -11.69 -6.30 -6.13
C THR A 69 -10.38 -7.07 -6.01
N ILE A 70 -9.74 -6.98 -4.86
CA ILE A 70 -8.55 -7.75 -4.55
C ILE A 70 -8.94 -8.85 -3.59
N TYR A 71 -8.78 -10.11 -4.01
CA TYR A 71 -9.10 -11.26 -3.17
C TYR A 71 -7.92 -11.61 -2.26
N ILE A 72 -8.20 -12.27 -1.14
CA ILE A 72 -7.17 -12.55 -0.13
C ILE A 72 -5.94 -13.27 -0.69
N GLY A 73 -6.11 -14.17 -1.64
CA GLY A 73 -5.00 -14.89 -2.28
C GLY A 73 -4.12 -14.05 -3.19
N GLU A 74 -4.55 -12.84 -3.51
CA GLU A 74 -3.80 -11.94 -4.39
C GLU A 74 -2.81 -11.05 -3.64
N PHE A 75 -2.91 -10.98 -2.31
CA PHE A 75 -1.96 -10.19 -1.51
C PHE A 75 -0.61 -10.90 -1.44
N TYR A 76 0.44 -10.13 -1.61
CA TYR A 76 1.81 -10.62 -1.52
C TYR A 76 2.17 -11.04 -0.09
N CYS A 77 1.80 -10.22 0.88
CA CYS A 77 2.03 -10.50 2.29
C CYS A 77 1.15 -9.59 3.17
N ILE A 78 1.13 -9.91 4.45
CA ILE A 78 0.45 -9.13 5.49
C ILE A 78 1.49 -8.78 6.56
N TYR A 79 1.55 -7.52 6.96
CA TYR A 79 2.37 -7.10 8.09
C TYR A 79 1.49 -6.77 9.28
N VAL A 80 1.90 -7.27 10.44
CA VAL A 80 1.19 -7.10 11.71
C VAL A 80 2.13 -6.59 12.79
N LYS A 81 1.56 -6.01 13.83
CA LYS A 81 2.30 -5.39 14.92
C LYS A 81 2.99 -6.40 15.84
N SER A 82 2.37 -7.54 16.08
CA SER A 82 2.82 -8.51 17.09
C SER A 82 2.38 -9.93 16.76
N ASP A 83 2.93 -10.90 17.47
CA ASP A 83 2.51 -12.30 17.35
C ASP A 83 1.06 -12.50 17.76
N ILE A 84 0.57 -11.75 18.73
CA ILE A 84 -0.84 -11.81 19.14
C ILE A 84 -1.75 -11.44 17.97
N VAL A 85 -1.44 -10.35 17.27
CA VAL A 85 -2.21 -9.92 16.08
C VAL A 85 -2.06 -10.92 14.94
N LYS A 86 -0.86 -11.49 14.75
CA LYS A 86 -0.63 -12.53 13.74
C LYS A 86 -1.55 -13.72 13.95
N ASN A 87 -1.62 -14.23 15.18
CA ASN A 87 -2.46 -15.37 15.52
C ASN A 87 -3.94 -15.06 15.30
N GLU A 88 -4.37 -13.85 15.63
CA GLU A 88 -5.74 -13.39 15.39
C GLU A 88 -6.08 -13.36 13.91
N VAL A 89 -5.17 -12.86 13.07
CA VAL A 89 -5.35 -12.81 11.61
C VAL A 89 -5.45 -14.23 11.05
N ILE A 90 -4.59 -15.15 11.50
CA ILE A 90 -4.63 -16.56 11.09
C ILE A 90 -5.99 -17.17 11.45
N ARG A 91 -6.47 -16.92 12.67
CA ARG A 91 -7.76 -17.43 13.13
C ARG A 91 -8.90 -16.91 12.23
N ILE A 92 -8.93 -15.61 11.94
CA ILE A 92 -9.96 -15.01 11.10
C ILE A 92 -9.94 -15.62 9.69
N LEU A 93 -8.77 -15.80 9.10
CA LEU A 93 -8.64 -16.40 7.78
C LEU A 93 -9.16 -17.84 7.76
N ASN A 94 -8.81 -18.62 8.78
CA ASN A 94 -9.27 -20.00 8.89
C ASN A 94 -10.78 -20.09 9.09
N ASP A 95 -11.35 -19.23 9.95
CA ASP A 95 -12.79 -19.21 10.24
C ASP A 95 -13.61 -18.79 9.02
N ASN A 96 -13.03 -18.06 8.10
CA ASN A 96 -13.71 -17.61 6.89
C ASN A 96 -13.40 -18.46 5.66
N GLY A 97 -12.83 -19.65 5.87
CA GLY A 97 -12.66 -20.63 4.78
C GLY A 97 -11.66 -20.22 3.71
N ALA A 98 -10.57 -19.59 4.08
CA ALA A 98 -9.48 -19.31 3.13
C ALA A 98 -8.85 -20.65 2.70
N ASN A 99 -9.31 -21.19 1.56
CA ASN A 99 -8.94 -22.53 1.06
C ASN A 99 -7.60 -22.59 0.33
N PHE A 100 -6.86 -21.51 0.28
CA PHE A 100 -5.54 -21.45 -0.33
C PHE A 100 -4.55 -20.98 0.73
N PRO A 101 -3.25 -21.23 0.53
CA PRO A 101 -2.27 -20.75 1.48
C PRO A 101 -2.48 -19.26 1.72
N PRO A 102 -2.69 -18.80 2.96
CA PRO A 102 -2.80 -17.39 3.22
C PRO A 102 -1.48 -16.72 2.82
N PRO A 103 -1.51 -15.43 2.45
CA PRO A 103 -0.27 -14.71 2.21
C PRO A 103 0.61 -14.78 3.45
N ASN A 104 1.93 -14.72 3.25
CA ASN A 104 2.86 -14.73 4.37
C ASN A 104 2.54 -13.57 5.32
N ILE A 105 2.56 -13.86 6.62
CA ILE A 105 2.29 -12.88 7.65
C ILE A 105 3.58 -12.61 8.40
N PHE A 106 4.03 -11.35 8.38
CA PHE A 106 5.27 -10.92 9.03
C PHE A 106 4.97 -9.97 10.17
N VAL A 107 5.71 -10.11 11.26
CA VAL A 107 5.66 -9.17 12.38
C VAL A 107 6.68 -8.07 12.13
N GLN A 108 6.20 -6.80 12.11
CA GLN A 108 7.03 -5.62 11.91
C GLN A 108 6.58 -4.52 12.87
N GLU A 109 6.92 -4.67 14.14
CA GLU A 109 6.47 -3.77 15.20
C GLU A 109 6.79 -2.29 14.92
N VAL A 110 7.97 -2.01 14.39
CA VAL A 110 8.44 -0.64 14.13
C VAL A 110 7.50 0.15 13.21
N TRP A 111 6.87 -0.52 12.25
CA TRP A 111 5.98 0.15 11.29
C TRP A 111 4.67 0.64 11.92
N PHE A 112 4.36 0.19 13.12
CA PHE A 112 3.12 0.52 13.82
C PHE A 112 3.34 1.50 14.97
N ASN A 113 4.57 1.90 15.20
CA ASN A 113 4.93 2.87 16.25
C ASN A 113 4.90 4.29 15.67
N VAL A 114 3.70 4.83 15.52
CA VAL A 114 3.48 6.19 14.99
C VAL A 114 2.83 7.06 16.03
#